data_959592b5dcc9ee4bf81aef592d38efca
#
_entry.id   959592b5dcc9ee4bf81aef592d38efca
#
_cell.length_a   1.000
_cell.length_b   1.000
_cell.length_c   1.000
_cell.angle_alpha   90.00
_cell.angle_beta   90.00
_cell.angle_gamma   90.00
#
_symmetry.space_group_name_H-M   'P 1'
#
loop_
_entity.id
_entity.type
_entity.pdbx_description
1 polymer ?
#
loop_
_entity_poly.entity_id
_entity_poly.type
_entity_poly.pdbx_seq_one_letter_code
_entity_poly.pdbx_strand_id
1 'polypeptide(L)'
;MKNLFGVMPGIVYGWPKNVLHWAGLQEYILDITATLKPHLTIVDGIVGMEGDGPIMGTPIQSNVIVIGKNLPAYDATCARIMGIDPKKISYLKHSSGRIGAIKESNIDQRGENIQSVRRNYQLLDYIPAQKEIRLEM
;
A
#
# COMPACT_ATOMS: atom_id res chain seq x y z
N MET A 1 -4.23 -2.05 -2.11
CA MET A 1 -4.16 -2.70 -3.44
C MET A 1 -3.59 -4.13 -3.35
N LYS A 2 -2.41 -4.35 -2.84
CA LYS A 2 -1.76 -5.71 -2.80
C LYS A 2 -2.62 -6.78 -2.10
N ASN A 3 -3.41 -6.43 -1.09
CA ASN A 3 -4.31 -7.37 -0.40
C ASN A 3 -5.28 -8.11 -1.35
N LEU A 4 -5.62 -7.52 -2.50
CA LEU A 4 -6.47 -8.14 -3.52
C LEU A 4 -5.87 -9.43 -4.13
N PHE A 5 -4.56 -9.66 -3.98
CA PHE A 5 -3.96 -10.96 -4.32
C PHE A 5 -4.63 -12.14 -3.61
N GLY A 6 -5.22 -11.89 -2.43
CA GLY A 6 -5.93 -12.91 -1.66
C GLY A 6 -7.10 -13.55 -2.41
N VAL A 7 -7.75 -12.84 -3.35
CA VAL A 7 -8.90 -13.35 -4.11
C VAL A 7 -8.52 -14.26 -5.28
N MET A 8 -7.22 -14.31 -5.66
CA MET A 8 -6.77 -15.14 -6.76
C MET A 8 -6.80 -16.63 -6.37
N PRO A 9 -7.48 -17.49 -7.14
CA PRO A 9 -7.60 -18.91 -6.80
C PRO A 9 -6.24 -19.61 -6.85
N GLY A 10 -5.80 -20.18 -5.74
CA GLY A 10 -4.53 -20.91 -5.66
C GLY A 10 -4.49 -22.15 -6.58
N ILE A 11 -5.64 -22.77 -6.82
CA ILE A 11 -5.75 -23.94 -7.72
C ILE A 11 -5.39 -23.59 -9.18
N VAL A 12 -5.58 -22.34 -9.60
CA VAL A 12 -5.27 -21.88 -10.97
C VAL A 12 -3.85 -21.32 -11.06
N TYR A 13 -3.45 -20.53 -10.07
CA TYR A 13 -2.19 -19.76 -10.08
C TYR A 13 -1.07 -20.42 -9.27
N GLY A 14 -1.28 -21.65 -8.80
CA GLY A 14 -0.33 -22.39 -7.98
C GLY A 14 -0.28 -21.91 -6.53
N TRP A 15 0.26 -22.74 -5.67
CA TRP A 15 0.52 -22.45 -4.28
C TRP A 15 2.04 -22.30 -4.05
N PRO A 16 2.51 -21.22 -3.47
CA PRO A 16 1.82 -20.04 -2.92
C PRO A 16 1.62 -18.87 -3.90
N LYS A 17 1.17 -19.12 -5.13
CA LYS A 17 0.97 -18.12 -6.21
C LYS A 17 2.28 -17.52 -6.74
N ASN A 18 3.35 -18.30 -6.72
CA ASN A 18 4.70 -17.89 -7.13
C ASN A 18 4.76 -17.38 -8.57
N VAL A 19 3.95 -17.96 -9.47
CA VAL A 19 3.89 -17.54 -10.89
C VAL A 19 3.65 -16.03 -11.00
N LEU A 20 2.72 -15.48 -10.21
CA LEU A 20 2.42 -14.05 -10.19
C LEU A 20 3.56 -13.21 -9.62
N HIS A 21 4.32 -13.75 -8.66
CA HIS A 21 5.48 -13.07 -8.11
C HIS A 21 6.66 -13.03 -9.10
N TRP A 22 6.86 -14.11 -9.86
CA TRP A 22 7.94 -14.21 -10.85
C TRP A 22 7.67 -13.41 -12.12
N ALA A 23 6.40 -13.31 -12.53
CA ALA A 23 6.02 -12.63 -13.76
C ALA A 23 5.88 -11.10 -13.63
N GLY A 24 5.97 -10.55 -12.41
CA GLY A 24 5.91 -9.11 -12.19
C GLY A 24 4.83 -8.71 -11.17
N LEU A 25 5.19 -8.71 -9.89
CA LEU A 25 4.26 -8.41 -8.80
C LEU A 25 3.55 -7.06 -8.94
N GLN A 26 4.25 -6.05 -9.45
CA GLN A 26 3.75 -4.68 -9.55
C GLN A 26 2.62 -4.57 -10.59
N GLU A 27 2.81 -5.19 -11.75
CA GLU A 27 1.87 -5.23 -12.86
C GLU A 27 0.59 -5.99 -12.45
N TYR A 28 0.74 -7.14 -11.81
CA TYR A 28 -0.42 -7.91 -11.32
C TYR A 28 -1.23 -7.19 -10.25
N ILE A 29 -0.61 -6.39 -9.38
CA ILE A 29 -1.35 -5.53 -8.44
C ILE A 29 -2.25 -4.57 -9.20
N LEU A 30 -1.77 -3.98 -10.29
CA LEU A 30 -2.53 -3.06 -11.11
C LEU A 30 -3.69 -3.76 -11.83
N ASP A 31 -3.42 -4.90 -12.48
CA ASP A 31 -4.42 -5.66 -13.23
C ASP A 31 -5.55 -6.16 -12.32
N ILE A 32 -5.20 -6.75 -11.17
CA ILE A 32 -6.19 -7.21 -10.19
C ILE A 32 -7.02 -6.03 -9.67
N THR A 33 -6.37 -4.89 -9.38
CA THR A 33 -7.06 -3.69 -8.91
C THR A 33 -8.01 -3.14 -9.96
N ALA A 34 -7.59 -3.08 -11.22
CA ALA A 34 -8.41 -2.59 -12.33
C ALA A 34 -9.62 -3.50 -12.60
N THR A 35 -9.46 -4.81 -12.36
CA THR A 35 -10.51 -5.82 -12.60
C THR A 35 -11.55 -5.85 -11.49
N LEU A 36 -11.12 -5.90 -10.22
CA LEU A 36 -12.02 -6.16 -9.09
C LEU A 36 -12.81 -4.95 -8.60
N LYS A 37 -12.25 -3.76 -8.69
CA LYS A 37 -12.89 -2.47 -8.33
C LYS A 37 -13.73 -2.52 -7.04
N PRO A 38 -13.15 -2.84 -5.87
CA PRO A 38 -13.91 -2.91 -4.63
C PRO A 38 -14.59 -1.58 -4.31
N HIS A 39 -15.79 -1.64 -3.76
CA HIS A 39 -16.62 -0.47 -3.45
C HIS A 39 -16.17 0.27 -2.20
N LEU A 40 -15.54 -0.44 -1.28
CA LEU A 40 -15.08 0.09 0.00
C LEU A 40 -13.85 -0.68 0.45
N THR A 41 -12.92 0.03 1.05
CA THR A 41 -11.72 -0.53 1.67
C THR A 41 -11.56 0.04 3.06
N ILE A 42 -11.24 -0.81 4.00
CA ILE A 42 -10.98 -0.44 5.41
C ILE A 42 -9.59 -1.00 5.77
N VAL A 43 -8.71 -0.16 6.31
CA VAL A 43 -7.46 -0.59 6.94
C VAL A 43 -7.58 -0.43 8.44
N ASP A 44 -7.34 -1.51 9.14
CA ASP A 44 -6.97 -1.50 10.54
C ASP A 44 -5.48 -1.14 10.63
N GLY A 45 -5.20 0.08 11.04
CA GLY A 45 -3.86 0.61 11.30
C GLY A 45 -3.68 0.94 12.78
N ILE A 46 -4.41 0.30 13.69
CA ILE A 46 -4.23 0.52 15.14
C ILE A 46 -2.83 0.07 15.53
N VAL A 47 -2.47 -1.16 15.17
CA VAL A 47 -1.12 -1.70 15.33
C VAL A 47 -0.60 -2.13 13.96
N GLY A 48 0.43 -1.45 13.46
CA GLY A 48 1.12 -1.82 12.24
C GLY A 48 2.33 -2.71 12.49
N MET A 49 2.96 -3.15 11.42
CA MET A 49 4.24 -3.86 11.45
C MET A 49 5.27 -3.06 10.67
N GLU A 50 6.45 -2.92 11.21
CA GLU A 50 7.59 -2.25 10.58
C GLU A 50 8.82 -3.17 10.51
N GLY A 51 9.85 -2.76 9.79
CA GLY A 51 11.10 -3.49 9.68
C GLY A 51 11.00 -4.72 8.79
N ASP A 52 11.49 -5.87 9.25
CA ASP A 52 11.65 -7.11 8.46
C ASP A 52 10.39 -7.99 8.47
N GLY A 53 9.29 -7.42 7.98
CA GLY A 53 8.06 -8.19 7.77
C GLY A 53 8.19 -9.19 6.61
N PRO A 54 7.27 -10.16 6.50
CA PRO A 54 6.06 -10.32 7.31
C PRO A 54 6.22 -11.15 8.59
N ILE A 55 7.40 -11.67 8.87
CA ILE A 55 7.61 -12.63 9.99
C ILE A 55 8.44 -12.00 11.11
N MET A 56 9.52 -11.29 10.78
CA MET A 56 10.49 -10.76 11.72
C MET A 56 10.30 -9.25 12.00
N GLY A 57 9.17 -8.68 11.56
CA GLY A 57 8.87 -7.28 11.82
C GLY A 57 8.48 -7.01 13.26
N THR A 58 8.57 -5.76 13.68
CA THR A 58 8.19 -5.29 15.02
C THR A 58 6.87 -4.53 14.98
N PRO A 59 6.05 -4.57 16.04
CA PRO A 59 4.80 -3.82 16.10
C PRO A 59 5.06 -2.32 16.28
N ILE A 60 4.25 -1.49 15.62
CA ILE A 60 4.22 -0.03 15.79
C ILE A 60 2.79 0.44 16.02
N GLN A 61 2.60 1.27 17.07
CA GLN A 61 1.30 1.86 17.38
C GLN A 61 1.05 3.06 16.45
N SER A 62 0.11 2.91 15.52
CA SER A 62 -0.29 4.00 14.62
C SER A 62 -1.65 4.58 14.98
N ASN A 63 -2.51 3.80 15.64
CA ASN A 63 -3.80 4.22 16.19
C ASN A 63 -4.72 4.89 15.16
N VAL A 64 -4.75 4.35 13.95
CA VAL A 64 -5.57 4.87 12.85
C VAL A 64 -6.44 3.78 12.25
N ILE A 65 -7.63 4.19 11.79
CA ILE A 65 -8.46 3.41 10.86
C ILE A 65 -8.61 4.26 9.61
N VAL A 66 -8.30 3.70 8.44
CA VAL A 66 -8.43 4.40 7.17
C VAL A 66 -9.52 3.75 6.35
N ILE A 67 -10.47 4.55 5.86
CA ILE A 67 -11.61 4.09 5.06
C ILE A 67 -11.60 4.85 3.73
N GLY A 68 -11.78 4.15 2.63
CA GLY A 68 -11.79 4.79 1.32
C GLY A 68 -12.40 3.95 0.21
N LYS A 69 -12.76 4.60 -0.90
CA LYS A 69 -13.35 3.98 -2.09
C LYS A 69 -12.36 3.89 -3.27
N ASN A 70 -11.44 4.84 -3.38
CA ASN A 70 -10.46 4.87 -4.45
C ASN A 70 -9.15 4.23 -3.96
N LEU A 71 -8.84 3.03 -4.47
CA LEU A 71 -7.72 2.23 -3.97
C LEU A 71 -6.35 2.93 -4.08
N PRO A 72 -5.96 3.55 -5.21
CA PRO A 72 -4.70 4.29 -5.25
C PRO A 72 -4.63 5.46 -4.28
N ALA A 73 -5.71 6.24 -4.15
CA ALA A 73 -5.77 7.35 -3.19
C ALA A 73 -5.62 6.87 -1.74
N TYR A 74 -6.30 5.77 -1.45
CA TYR A 74 -6.28 5.13 -0.16
C TYR A 74 -4.89 4.58 0.21
N ASP A 75 -4.26 3.78 -0.67
CA ASP A 75 -2.90 3.28 -0.45
C ASP A 75 -1.88 4.42 -0.36
N ALA A 76 -2.04 5.48 -1.18
CA ALA A 76 -1.17 6.65 -1.12
C ALA A 76 -1.29 7.42 0.21
N THR A 77 -2.49 7.50 0.76
CA THR A 77 -2.74 8.09 2.09
C THR A 77 -2.11 7.24 3.18
N CYS A 78 -2.29 5.91 3.15
CA CYS A 78 -1.64 4.99 4.08
C CYS A 78 -0.11 5.09 4.01
N ALA A 79 0.47 5.15 2.80
CA ALA A 79 1.91 5.34 2.63
C ALA A 79 2.40 6.62 3.32
N ARG A 80 1.70 7.76 3.16
CA ARG A 80 2.06 9.01 3.85
C ARG A 80 1.96 8.90 5.36
N ILE A 81 0.92 8.24 5.87
CA ILE A 81 0.79 7.96 7.31
C ILE A 81 1.98 7.15 7.81
N MET A 82 2.49 6.22 7.02
CA MET A 82 3.69 5.43 7.34
C MET A 82 5.02 6.18 7.12
N GLY A 83 4.99 7.43 6.65
CA GLY A 83 6.19 8.20 6.32
C GLY A 83 6.88 7.75 5.02
N ILE A 84 6.12 7.18 4.09
CA ILE A 84 6.59 6.66 2.80
C ILE A 84 6.06 7.54 1.66
N ASP A 85 6.91 7.85 0.68
CA ASP A 85 6.49 8.60 -0.52
C ASP A 85 5.72 7.66 -1.48
N PRO A 86 4.43 7.88 -1.71
CA PRO A 86 3.65 7.05 -2.63
C PRO A 86 4.15 7.10 -4.09
N LYS A 87 4.87 8.16 -4.48
CA LYS A 87 5.45 8.27 -5.83
C LYS A 87 6.65 7.36 -6.04
N LYS A 88 7.30 6.92 -4.95
CA LYS A 88 8.44 6.00 -4.98
C LYS A 88 7.99 4.52 -4.92
N ILE A 89 6.70 4.26 -4.71
CA ILE A 89 6.11 2.92 -4.76
C ILE A 89 5.65 2.65 -6.20
N SER A 90 6.26 1.66 -6.86
CA SER A 90 6.09 1.41 -8.29
C SER A 90 4.63 1.25 -8.72
N TYR A 91 3.87 0.35 -8.10
CA TYR A 91 2.46 0.14 -8.48
C TYR A 91 1.59 1.37 -8.22
N LEU A 92 1.86 2.18 -7.19
CA LEU A 92 1.15 3.44 -6.95
C LEU A 92 1.48 4.47 -8.02
N LYS A 93 2.76 4.64 -8.35
CA LYS A 93 3.19 5.52 -9.42
C LYS A 93 2.49 5.20 -10.74
N HIS A 94 2.44 3.93 -11.13
CA HIS A 94 1.81 3.47 -12.37
C HIS A 94 0.27 3.48 -12.33
N SER A 95 -0.34 3.46 -11.14
CA SER A 95 -1.80 3.60 -10.99
C SER A 95 -2.29 5.04 -11.18
N SER A 96 -1.38 6.01 -11.02
CA SER A 96 -1.72 7.44 -11.06
C SER A 96 -2.24 7.88 -12.42
N GLY A 97 -3.42 8.49 -12.43
CA GLY A 97 -4.11 8.95 -13.63
C GLY A 97 -4.74 7.85 -14.49
N ARG A 98 -4.51 6.56 -14.17
CA ARG A 98 -5.09 5.41 -14.90
C ARG A 98 -6.20 4.73 -14.10
N ILE A 99 -5.95 4.46 -12.82
CA ILE A 99 -6.88 3.76 -11.92
C ILE A 99 -7.43 4.71 -10.86
N GLY A 100 -6.58 5.66 -10.38
CA GLY A 100 -6.98 6.63 -9.38
C GLY A 100 -5.91 7.68 -9.10
N ALA A 101 -6.19 8.57 -8.16
CA ALA A 101 -5.29 9.64 -7.78
C ALA A 101 -4.31 9.19 -6.68
N ILE A 102 -3.05 9.64 -6.78
CA ILE A 102 -2.06 9.49 -5.70
C ILE A 102 -1.54 10.84 -5.19
N LYS A 103 -1.75 11.93 -5.95
CA LYS A 103 -1.43 13.28 -5.49
C LYS A 103 -2.38 13.68 -4.37
N GLU A 104 -1.82 14.20 -3.26
CA GLU A 104 -2.62 14.64 -2.10
C GLU A 104 -3.66 15.70 -2.48
N SER A 105 -3.28 16.67 -3.33
CA SER A 105 -4.19 17.70 -3.83
C SER A 105 -5.41 17.19 -4.60
N ASN A 106 -5.38 15.93 -5.04
CA ASN A 106 -6.45 15.30 -5.81
C ASN A 106 -7.23 14.26 -4.96
N ILE A 107 -7.00 14.25 -3.66
CA ILE A 107 -7.64 13.34 -2.71
C ILE A 107 -8.50 14.17 -1.75
N ASP A 108 -9.81 13.94 -1.76
CA ASP A 108 -10.71 14.54 -0.76
C ASP A 108 -10.58 13.75 0.55
N GLN A 109 -9.64 14.15 1.37
CA GLN A 109 -9.40 13.55 2.67
C GLN A 109 -10.33 14.16 3.72
N ARG A 110 -10.95 13.32 4.54
CA ARG A 110 -11.80 13.69 5.66
C ARG A 110 -11.23 13.10 6.96
N GLY A 111 -11.58 13.68 8.08
CA GLY A 111 -11.12 13.27 9.41
C GLY A 111 -9.76 13.86 9.76
N GLU A 112 -8.90 13.05 10.38
CA GLU A 112 -7.62 13.51 10.91
C GLU A 112 -6.64 13.96 9.82
N ASN A 113 -5.86 14.99 10.13
CA ASN A 113 -4.78 15.43 9.25
C ASN A 113 -3.66 14.39 9.21
N ILE A 114 -3.13 14.08 8.01
CA ILE A 114 -2.03 13.11 7.84
C ILE A 114 -0.84 13.46 8.74
N GLN A 115 -0.50 14.74 8.86
CA GLN A 115 0.66 15.17 9.66
C GLN A 115 0.50 14.85 11.15
N SER A 116 -0.73 14.92 11.69
CA SER A 116 -0.99 14.63 13.10
C SER A 116 -0.91 13.14 13.44
N VAL A 117 -1.26 12.28 12.47
CA VAL A 117 -1.28 10.81 12.65
C VAL A 117 -0.08 10.10 12.06
N ARG A 118 0.81 10.82 11.36
CA ARG A 118 1.99 10.25 10.72
C ARG A 118 2.90 9.56 11.72
N ARG A 119 3.38 8.39 11.32
CA ARG A 119 4.42 7.61 12.00
C ARG A 119 5.53 7.31 11.00
N ASN A 120 6.78 7.44 11.41
CA ASN A 120 7.92 7.08 10.57
C ASN A 120 8.25 5.60 10.80
N TYR A 121 7.60 4.74 10.01
CA TYR A 121 7.87 3.30 10.03
C TYR A 121 9.35 3.02 9.74
N GLN A 122 9.92 2.04 10.43
CA GLN A 122 11.28 1.59 10.16
C GLN A 122 11.37 1.00 8.76
N LEU A 123 12.31 1.51 7.97
CA LEU A 123 12.67 0.98 6.65
C LEU A 123 14.07 0.38 6.74
N LEU A 124 14.29 -0.69 5.97
CA LEU A 124 15.54 -1.45 5.98
C LEU A 124 16.25 -1.26 4.64
N ASP A 125 17.40 -0.61 4.65
CA ASP A 125 18.15 -0.25 3.43
C ASP A 125 18.68 -1.48 2.65
N TYR A 126 18.81 -2.63 3.31
CA TYR A 126 19.20 -3.87 2.65
C TYR A 126 18.04 -4.54 1.89
N ILE A 127 16.80 -4.09 2.08
CA ILE A 127 15.63 -4.53 1.30
C ILE A 127 15.42 -3.57 0.13
N PRO A 128 15.67 -4.00 -1.13
CA PRO A 128 15.61 -3.09 -2.29
C PRO A 128 14.28 -2.33 -2.43
N ALA A 129 13.16 -2.98 -2.07
CA ALA A 129 11.83 -2.38 -2.14
C ALA A 129 11.57 -1.30 -1.07
N GLN A 130 12.40 -1.23 -0.04
CA GLN A 130 12.31 -0.25 1.04
C GLN A 130 13.35 0.87 0.95
N LYS A 131 14.32 0.71 0.05
CA LYS A 131 15.41 1.66 -0.13
C LYS A 131 14.89 2.98 -0.73
N GLU A 132 15.30 4.10 -0.14
CA GLU A 132 15.04 5.46 -0.66
C GLU A 132 13.56 5.84 -0.84
N ILE A 133 12.61 5.08 -0.28
CA ILE A 133 11.17 5.38 -0.40
C ILE A 133 10.64 6.32 0.68
N ARG A 134 11.48 6.81 1.58
CA ARG A 134 11.09 7.75 2.64
C ARG A 134 10.48 9.02 2.05
N LEU A 135 9.39 9.48 2.67
CA LEU A 135 8.78 10.77 2.38
C LEU A 135 9.68 11.88 2.96
N GLU A 136 10.22 12.71 2.08
CA GLU A 136 10.99 13.89 2.47
C GLU A 136 10.07 14.92 3.12
N MET A 137 10.57 15.60 4.16
CA MET A 137 9.84 16.66 4.86
C MET A 137 9.95 17.98 4.13
#